data_1955ced181e4765e0aa3380e013153a4
#
_entry.id   1955ced181e4765e0aa3380e013153a4
#
_cell.length_a   1.000
_cell.length_b   1.000
_cell.length_c   1.000
_cell.angle_alpha   90.00
_cell.angle_beta   90.00
_cell.angle_gamma   90.00
#
_symmetry.space_group_name_H-M   'P 1'
#
loop_
_entity.id
_entity.type
_entity.pdbx_description
1 polymer ?
#
loop_
_entity_poly.entity_id
_entity_poly.type
_entity_poly.pdbx_seq_one_letter_code
_entity_poly.pdbx_strand_id
1 'polypeptide(L)'
;MQRHRKRSLVVLITNFRDEDVSEHAPSLGLLRSRHLVMLASLREKVVREIVDRSEMTPANSLLVASAHLYEQSRRDAFRRLAARYTLMVDTEPARLGVELVNRYQGAKRAGLL
;
A
#
# COMPACT_ATOMS: atom_id res chain seq x y z
N MET A 1 -36.70 4.92 -9.42
CA MET A 1 -35.76 6.03 -9.56
C MET A 1 -34.35 5.54 -9.46
N GLN A 2 -33.62 5.65 -10.52
CA GLN A 2 -32.21 5.30 -10.48
C GLN A 2 -31.45 6.43 -9.81
N ARG A 3 -30.88 6.12 -8.68
CA ARG A 3 -29.92 7.02 -8.07
C ARG A 3 -28.63 6.94 -8.87
N HIS A 4 -28.13 8.08 -9.29
CA HIS A 4 -26.75 8.18 -9.73
C HIS A 4 -25.85 7.81 -8.57
N ARG A 5 -25.37 6.60 -8.61
CA ARG A 5 -24.35 6.19 -7.66
C ARG A 5 -23.02 6.79 -8.12
N LYS A 6 -22.64 7.84 -7.47
CA LYS A 6 -21.27 8.33 -7.63
C LYS A 6 -20.31 7.26 -7.15
N ARG A 7 -19.34 6.99 -7.97
CA ARG A 7 -18.26 6.11 -7.62
C ARG A 7 -17.47 6.76 -6.48
N SER A 8 -17.33 6.08 -5.37
CA SER A 8 -16.57 6.56 -4.22
C SER A 8 -15.13 6.10 -4.32
N LEU A 9 -14.22 6.88 -3.75
CA LEU A 9 -12.86 6.43 -3.53
C LEU A 9 -12.81 5.71 -2.18
N VAL A 10 -12.49 4.43 -2.22
CA VAL A 10 -12.28 3.63 -1.03
C VAL A 10 -10.79 3.47 -0.82
N VAL A 11 -10.30 3.85 0.36
CA VAL A 11 -8.89 3.75 0.70
C VAL A 11 -8.71 2.63 1.70
N LEU A 12 -7.95 1.62 1.35
CA LEU A 12 -7.54 0.57 2.27
C LEU A 12 -6.10 0.81 2.70
N ILE A 13 -5.91 0.99 4.00
CA ILE A 13 -4.59 1.22 4.58
C ILE A 13 -4.10 -0.09 5.20
N THR A 14 -2.92 -0.52 4.81
CA THR A 14 -2.39 -1.81 5.24
C THR A 14 -0.86 -1.81 5.27
N ASN A 15 -0.29 -2.68 6.07
CA ASN A 15 1.16 -2.92 6.10
C ASN A 15 1.63 -3.90 5.02
N PHE A 16 0.73 -4.46 4.23
CA PHE A 16 1.01 -5.44 3.18
C PHE A 16 1.79 -6.66 3.68
N ARG A 17 1.25 -7.35 4.63
CA ARG A 17 1.70 -8.70 4.93
C ARG A 17 1.11 -9.65 3.89
N ASP A 18 1.86 -10.66 3.47
CA ASP A 18 1.39 -11.66 2.51
C ASP A 18 0.05 -12.29 2.93
N GLU A 19 -0.14 -12.48 4.22
CA GLU A 19 -1.37 -13.00 4.80
C GLU A 19 -2.56 -12.08 4.55
N ASP A 20 -2.37 -10.78 4.72
CA ASP A 20 -3.43 -9.79 4.52
C ASP A 20 -3.91 -9.73 3.07
N VAL A 21 -2.98 -9.90 2.14
CA VAL A 21 -3.28 -9.86 0.70
C VAL A 21 -4.21 -11.01 0.30
N SER A 22 -3.94 -12.22 0.79
CA SER A 22 -4.76 -13.39 0.46
C SER A 22 -6.13 -13.37 1.13
N GLU A 23 -6.21 -12.89 2.37
CA GLU A 23 -7.46 -12.83 3.12
C GLU A 23 -8.43 -11.78 2.59
N HIS A 24 -7.92 -10.65 2.11
CA HIS A 24 -8.76 -9.53 1.68
C HIS A 24 -9.06 -9.53 0.18
N ALA A 25 -8.46 -10.41 -0.59
CA ALA A 25 -8.64 -10.43 -2.04
C ALA A 25 -10.10 -10.52 -2.50
N PRO A 26 -10.95 -11.41 -1.92
CA PRO A 26 -12.36 -11.48 -2.32
C PRO A 26 -13.15 -10.20 -2.02
N SER A 27 -12.92 -9.61 -0.84
CA SER A 27 -13.59 -8.38 -0.43
C SER A 27 -13.18 -7.19 -1.30
N LEU A 28 -11.90 -7.12 -1.65
CA LEU A 28 -11.38 -6.08 -2.53
C LEU A 28 -11.96 -6.18 -3.94
N GLY A 29 -12.13 -7.40 -4.46
CA GLY A 29 -12.75 -7.62 -5.75
C GLY A 29 -14.19 -7.08 -5.80
N LEU A 30 -14.94 -7.30 -4.73
CA LEU A 30 -16.30 -6.78 -4.61
C LEU A 30 -16.34 -5.26 -4.57
N LEU A 31 -15.47 -4.63 -3.80
CA LEU A 31 -15.37 -3.17 -3.73
C LEU A 31 -14.97 -2.56 -5.09
N ARG A 32 -14.05 -3.18 -5.79
CA ARG A 32 -13.59 -2.70 -7.11
C ARG A 32 -14.69 -2.69 -8.16
N SER A 33 -15.66 -3.57 -8.04
CA SER A 33 -16.76 -3.63 -9.00
C SER A 33 -17.67 -2.40 -8.95
N ARG A 34 -17.68 -1.69 -7.82
CA ARG A 34 -18.58 -0.55 -7.60
C ARG A 34 -17.87 0.77 -7.34
N HIS A 35 -16.63 0.71 -6.84
CA HIS A 35 -15.90 1.89 -6.40
C HIS A 35 -14.48 1.87 -6.93
N LEU A 36 -13.84 3.03 -6.89
CA LEU A 36 -12.43 3.13 -7.11
C LEU A 36 -11.71 2.79 -5.80
N VAL A 37 -10.83 1.80 -5.83
CA VAL A 37 -10.11 1.35 -4.65
C VAL A 37 -8.65 1.78 -4.75
N MET A 38 -8.18 2.47 -3.72
CA MET A 38 -6.78 2.82 -3.55
C MET A 38 -6.20 2.02 -2.40
N LEU A 39 -5.07 1.36 -2.65
CA LEU A 39 -4.33 0.66 -1.62
C LEU A 39 -3.20 1.55 -1.11
N ALA A 40 -3.21 1.83 0.17
CA ALA A 40 -2.16 2.62 0.81
C ALA A 40 -1.34 1.72 1.73
N SER A 41 -0.06 1.59 1.43
CA SER A 41 0.89 0.84 2.22
C SER A 41 1.62 1.78 3.16
N LEU A 42 1.69 1.42 4.43
CA LEU A 42 2.47 2.15 5.41
C LEU A 42 3.81 1.45 5.60
N ARG A 43 4.89 2.19 5.35
CA ARG A 43 6.24 1.71 5.64
C ARG A 43 6.55 1.90 7.11
N GLU A 44 7.12 0.87 7.71
CA GLU A 44 7.64 0.98 9.06
C GLU A 44 8.97 1.70 9.05
N LYS A 45 8.99 2.87 9.68
CA LYS A 45 10.18 3.72 9.73
C LYS A 45 11.39 3.02 10.35
N VAL A 46 11.16 2.25 11.41
CA VAL A 46 12.23 1.52 12.10
C VAL A 46 12.92 0.51 11.18
N VAL A 47 12.13 -0.27 10.43
CA VAL A 47 12.68 -1.25 9.50
C VAL A 47 13.48 -0.57 8.40
N ARG A 48 12.95 0.51 7.87
CA ARG A 48 13.64 1.27 6.83
C ARG A 48 14.96 1.88 7.32
N GLU A 49 14.99 2.38 8.53
CA GLU A 49 16.22 2.91 9.13
C GLU A 49 17.28 1.81 9.29
N ILE A 50 16.87 0.61 9.67
CA ILE A 50 17.80 -0.53 9.78
C ILE A 50 18.37 -0.87 8.39
N VAL A 51 17.52 -0.92 7.37
CA VAL A 51 17.96 -1.26 6.00
C VAL A 51 18.89 -0.20 5.44
N ASP A 52 18.56 1.09 5.62
CA ASP A 52 19.26 2.18 4.95
C ASP A 52 20.54 2.60 5.67
N ARG A 53 20.60 2.47 7.00
CA ARG A 53 21.68 3.03 7.80
C ARG A 53 22.59 2.03 8.48
N SER A 54 22.16 0.79 8.63
CA SER A 54 22.92 -0.22 9.35
C SER A 54 23.91 -0.91 8.44
N GLU A 55 25.18 -0.87 8.82
CA GLU A 55 26.18 -1.76 8.22
C GLU A 55 26.03 -3.16 8.80
N MET A 56 26.19 -4.18 7.98
CA MET A 56 26.11 -5.55 8.43
C MET A 56 27.39 -5.91 9.19
N THR A 57 27.25 -6.12 10.50
CA THR A 57 28.31 -6.57 11.39
C THR A 57 27.96 -7.95 11.96
N PRO A 58 28.94 -8.71 12.49
CA PRO A 58 28.61 -9.99 13.12
C PRO A 58 27.58 -9.86 14.27
N ALA A 59 27.58 -8.72 14.96
CA ALA A 59 26.68 -8.51 16.10
C ALA A 59 25.22 -8.25 15.66
N ASN A 60 24.99 -7.64 14.50
CA ASN A 60 23.65 -7.26 14.03
C ASN A 60 23.22 -7.98 12.75
N SER A 61 24.01 -8.94 12.27
CA SER A 61 23.76 -9.59 10.97
C SER A 61 22.37 -10.20 10.82
N LEU A 62 21.88 -10.84 11.89
CA LEU A 62 20.54 -11.43 11.88
C LEU A 62 19.45 -10.35 11.79
N LEU A 63 19.58 -9.28 12.55
CA LEU A 63 18.63 -8.18 12.54
C LEU A 63 18.58 -7.49 11.16
N VAL A 64 19.74 -7.17 10.60
CA VAL A 64 19.85 -6.51 9.30
C VAL A 64 19.33 -7.43 8.18
N ALA A 65 19.70 -8.70 8.19
CA ALA A 65 19.18 -9.66 7.22
C ALA A 65 17.67 -9.81 7.28
N SER A 66 17.11 -9.90 8.51
CA SER A 66 15.66 -9.98 8.70
C SER A 66 14.93 -8.73 8.21
N ALA A 67 15.50 -7.55 8.44
CA ALA A 67 14.93 -6.29 7.94
C ALA A 67 14.94 -6.24 6.41
N HIS A 68 15.99 -6.68 5.75
CA HIS A 68 16.05 -6.76 4.30
C HIS A 68 15.03 -7.75 3.73
N LEU A 69 14.87 -8.91 4.36
CA LEU A 69 13.87 -9.89 3.94
C LEU A 69 12.44 -9.34 4.09
N TYR A 70 12.18 -8.64 5.16
CA TYR A 70 10.89 -7.99 5.39
C TYR A 70 10.59 -6.96 4.30
N GLU A 71 11.53 -6.07 4.01
CA GLU A 71 11.38 -5.07 2.96
C GLU A 71 11.18 -5.71 1.58
N GLN A 72 11.91 -6.76 1.26
CA GLN A 72 11.76 -7.48 0.01
C GLN A 72 10.38 -8.12 -0.11
N SER A 73 9.90 -8.75 0.95
CA SER A 73 8.56 -9.35 1.00
C SER A 73 7.46 -8.30 0.78
N ARG A 74 7.60 -7.13 1.39
CA ARG A 74 6.68 -6.01 1.17
C ARG A 74 6.66 -5.54 -0.27
N ARG A 75 7.83 -5.37 -0.87
CA ARG A 75 7.93 -4.95 -2.29
C ARG A 75 7.30 -5.95 -3.22
N ASP A 76 7.51 -7.24 -2.97
CA ASP A 76 6.93 -8.29 -3.80
C ASP A 76 5.42 -8.32 -3.68
N ALA A 77 4.88 -8.18 -2.47
CA ALA A 77 3.44 -8.07 -2.24
C ALA A 77 2.85 -6.84 -2.94
N PHE A 78 3.53 -5.70 -2.85
CA PHE A 78 3.12 -4.46 -3.51
C PHE A 78 3.08 -4.63 -5.03
N ARG A 79 4.09 -5.23 -5.63
CA ARG A 79 4.14 -5.47 -7.08
C ARG A 79 3.03 -6.39 -7.54
N ARG A 80 2.73 -7.43 -6.79
CA ARG A 80 1.63 -8.35 -7.12
C ARG A 80 0.28 -7.65 -7.14
N LEU A 81 0.06 -6.76 -6.19
CA LEU A 81 -1.17 -5.98 -6.12
C LEU A 81 -1.21 -4.87 -7.17
N ALA A 82 -0.09 -4.25 -7.47
CA ALA A 82 -0.02 -3.20 -8.48
C ALA A 82 -0.46 -3.68 -9.87
N ALA A 83 -0.31 -4.96 -10.16
CA ALA A 83 -0.81 -5.54 -11.41
C ALA A 83 -2.35 -5.54 -11.49
N ARG A 84 -3.04 -5.45 -10.36
CA ARG A 84 -4.51 -5.51 -10.28
C ARG A 84 -5.16 -4.16 -9.98
N TYR A 85 -4.44 -3.27 -9.32
CA TYR A 85 -4.97 -1.99 -8.83
C TYR A 85 -4.20 -0.83 -9.43
N THR A 86 -4.92 0.12 -9.99
CA THR A 86 -4.31 1.30 -10.63
C THR A 86 -3.86 2.36 -9.63
N LEU A 87 -4.48 2.39 -8.47
CA LEU A 87 -4.15 3.36 -7.44
C LEU A 87 -3.48 2.67 -6.26
N MET A 88 -2.20 2.90 -6.12
CA MET A 88 -1.41 2.40 -5.00
C MET A 88 -0.47 3.48 -4.51
N VAL A 89 -0.35 3.56 -3.19
CA VAL A 89 0.56 4.47 -2.50
C VAL A 89 1.37 3.68 -1.50
N ASP A 90 2.67 3.86 -1.51
CA ASP A 90 3.57 3.30 -0.51
C ASP A 90 4.29 4.47 0.17
N THR A 91 3.97 4.72 1.41
CA THR A 91 4.43 5.92 2.10
C THR A 91 4.64 5.70 3.59
N GLU A 92 5.39 6.61 4.19
CA GLU A 92 5.54 6.68 5.64
C GLU A 92 4.29 7.31 6.27
N PRO A 93 3.95 6.94 7.53
CA PRO A 93 2.75 7.47 8.17
C PRO A 93 2.67 9.00 8.20
N ALA A 94 3.81 9.68 8.36
CA ALA A 94 3.85 11.14 8.40
C ALA A 94 3.43 11.82 7.09
N ARG A 95 3.54 11.11 5.95
CA ARG A 95 3.21 11.63 4.64
C ARG A 95 1.89 11.12 4.07
N LEU A 96 1.24 10.23 4.80
CA LEU A 96 0.04 9.55 4.30
C LEU A 96 -1.05 10.53 3.88
N GLY A 97 -1.33 11.52 4.72
CA GLY A 97 -2.40 12.49 4.44
C GLY A 97 -2.17 13.26 3.15
N VAL A 98 -0.97 13.76 2.95
CA VAL A 98 -0.60 14.51 1.73
C VAL A 98 -0.68 13.63 0.49
N GLU A 99 -0.16 12.41 0.57
CA GLU A 99 -0.20 11.46 -0.54
C GLU A 99 -1.62 11.06 -0.91
N LEU A 100 -2.48 10.82 0.08
CA LEU A 100 -3.88 10.50 -0.17
C LEU A 100 -4.63 11.64 -0.86
N VAL A 101 -4.44 12.86 -0.41
CA VAL A 101 -5.07 14.04 -1.02
C VAL A 101 -4.60 14.21 -2.46
N ASN A 102 -3.30 14.08 -2.70
CA ASN A 102 -2.75 14.22 -4.05
C ASN A 102 -3.30 13.16 -5.01
N ARG A 103 -3.41 11.92 -4.55
CA ARG A 103 -3.96 10.83 -5.36
C ARG A 103 -5.45 11.01 -5.62
N TYR A 104 -6.19 11.45 -4.62
CA TYR A 104 -7.61 11.75 -4.78
C TYR A 104 -7.85 12.84 -5.83
N GLN A 105 -7.10 13.94 -5.72
CA GLN A 105 -7.22 15.04 -6.69
C GLN A 105 -6.82 14.60 -8.10
N GLY A 106 -5.77 13.80 -8.21
CA GLY A 106 -5.36 13.24 -9.50
C GLY A 106 -6.44 12.35 -10.12
N ALA A 107 -7.07 11.49 -9.33
CA ALA A 107 -8.16 10.64 -9.79
C ALA A 107 -9.36 11.47 -10.25
N LYS A 108 -9.69 12.52 -9.52
CA LYS A 108 -10.79 13.42 -9.86
C LYS A 108 -10.54 14.17 -11.16
N ARG A 109 -9.33 14.70 -11.37
CA ARG A 109 -8.93 15.36 -12.61
C ARG A 109 -8.93 14.42 -13.80
N ALA A 110 -8.56 13.17 -13.59
CA ALA A 110 -8.54 12.15 -14.64
C ALA A 110 -9.92 11.61 -14.98
N GLY A 111 -10.97 12.05 -14.29
CA GLY A 111 -12.33 11.59 -14.53
C GLY A 111 -12.65 10.21 -13.99
N LEU A 112 -11.85 9.68 -13.07
CA LEU A 112 -12.07 8.37 -12.48
C LEU A 112 -13.15 8.37 -11.39
N LEU A 113 -13.53 9.52 -10.93
CA LEU A 113 -14.57 9.72 -9.91
C LEU A 113 -15.72 10.58 -10.41
#